data_d47d809a5318aa3e52b279f680ccced7
#
_entry.id   d47d809a5318aa3e52b279f680ccced7
#
_cell.length_a   1.000
_cell.length_b   1.000
_cell.length_c   1.000
_cell.angle_alpha   90.00
_cell.angle_beta   90.00
_cell.angle_gamma   90.00
#
_symmetry.space_group_name_H-M   'P 1'
#
loop_
_entity.id
_entity.type
_entity.pdbx_description
1 polymer ?
#
loop_
_entity_poly.entity_id
_entity_poly.type
_entity_poly.pdbx_seq_one_letter_code
_entity_poly.pdbx_strand_id
1 'polypeptide(L)'
;TSFKVFAHGKGYLTLDGVRHRLNEDVYVGKGEHSISVFVISDGLGLPCIYINSEYLKTDNTWTSTHMTSQVHPVGAYPEYFEPTDNPEVFKFEYEEIIPKSVKKSRNKLVADFGKETFAVLKIDNAKADIEYEVFYGESLEEATDTEYTLVHIKISGQTSYTLSGRAFRFINIQ
;
A
#
# COMPACT_ATOMS: atom_id res chain seq x y z
N THR A 1 -11.84 31.94 10.40
CA THR A 1 -11.33 31.42 9.14
C THR A 1 -11.77 29.98 8.94
N SER A 2 -11.67 29.43 7.75
CA SER A 2 -11.96 28.02 7.50
C SER A 2 -10.85 27.37 6.66
N PHE A 3 -10.71 26.07 6.76
CA PHE A 3 -9.87 25.27 5.93
C PHE A 3 -10.54 23.93 5.64
N LYS A 4 -10.03 23.22 4.64
CA LYS A 4 -10.51 21.88 4.26
C LYS A 4 -9.33 20.92 4.20
N VAL A 5 -9.51 19.73 4.76
CA VAL A 5 -8.55 18.63 4.63
C VAL A 5 -9.06 17.69 3.56
N PHE A 6 -8.40 17.68 2.41
CA PHE A 6 -8.61 16.65 1.40
C PHE A 6 -7.75 15.44 1.72
N ALA A 7 -8.27 14.26 1.51
CA ALA A 7 -7.54 13.03 1.74
C ALA A 7 -7.82 11.97 0.67
N HIS A 8 -6.76 11.26 0.29
CA HIS A 8 -6.87 9.98 -0.38
C HIS A 8 -6.82 8.88 0.69
N GLY A 9 -7.95 8.22 0.87
CA GLY A 9 -8.19 7.27 1.95
C GLY A 9 -9.39 7.64 2.80
N LYS A 10 -9.64 6.84 3.82
CA LYS A 10 -10.73 7.03 4.80
C LYS A 10 -10.18 7.49 6.13
N GLY A 11 -10.90 8.36 6.80
CA GLY A 11 -10.44 8.85 8.09
C GLY A 11 -11.23 10.04 8.62
N TYR A 12 -10.60 10.81 9.48
CA TYR A 12 -11.17 11.99 10.11
C TYR A 12 -10.07 12.99 10.51
N LEU A 13 -10.46 14.24 10.63
CA LEU A 13 -9.68 15.30 11.24
C LEU A 13 -10.07 15.43 12.72
N THR A 14 -9.11 15.71 13.58
CA THR A 14 -9.33 16.18 14.95
C THR A 14 -8.76 17.58 15.10
N LEU A 15 -9.59 18.52 15.49
CA LEU A 15 -9.20 19.91 15.82
C LEU A 15 -9.55 20.15 17.30
N ASP A 16 -8.55 20.45 18.13
CA ASP A 16 -8.70 20.67 19.58
C ASP A 16 -9.49 19.56 20.30
N GLY A 17 -9.27 18.32 19.89
CA GLY A 17 -9.97 17.16 20.44
C GLY A 17 -11.35 16.88 19.83
N VAL A 18 -11.90 17.76 18.99
CA VAL A 18 -13.18 17.57 18.32
C VAL A 18 -12.99 16.94 16.95
N ARG A 19 -13.74 15.89 16.64
CA ARG A 19 -13.67 15.20 15.34
C ARG A 19 -14.53 15.90 14.30
N HIS A 20 -13.95 16.01 13.11
CA HIS A 20 -14.57 16.54 11.89
C HIS A 20 -14.39 15.54 10.75
N ARG A 21 -15.27 15.62 9.75
CA ARG A 21 -15.15 14.83 8.53
C ARG A 21 -14.07 15.39 7.61
N LEU A 22 -13.43 14.51 6.87
CA LEU A 22 -12.58 14.90 5.76
C LEU A 22 -13.40 15.46 4.59
N ASN A 23 -12.79 16.29 3.77
CA ASN A 23 -13.41 16.90 2.59
C ASN A 23 -14.57 17.87 2.89
N GLU A 24 -14.73 18.30 4.15
CA GLU A 24 -15.68 19.32 4.57
C GLU A 24 -14.94 20.57 5.11
N ASP A 25 -15.60 21.73 5.04
CA ASP A 25 -15.04 22.96 5.59
C ASP A 25 -15.08 22.93 7.12
N VAL A 26 -13.92 23.21 7.73
CA VAL A 26 -13.77 23.29 9.18
C VAL A 26 -13.47 24.72 9.57
N TYR A 27 -14.29 25.28 10.44
CA TYR A 27 -14.15 26.66 10.93
C TYR A 27 -13.30 26.69 12.18
N VAL A 28 -12.36 27.62 12.21
CA VAL A 28 -11.43 27.82 13.34
C VAL A 28 -11.38 29.28 13.74
N GLY A 29 -11.35 29.53 15.05
CA GLY A 29 -11.18 30.86 15.62
C GLY A 29 -9.74 31.37 15.50
N LYS A 30 -9.46 32.52 16.13
CA LYS A 30 -8.07 32.99 16.29
C LYS A 30 -7.46 32.30 17.50
N GLY A 31 -6.21 31.88 17.39
CA GLY A 31 -5.46 31.25 18.49
C GLY A 31 -4.55 30.15 18.00
N GLU A 32 -3.91 29.47 18.95
CA GLU A 32 -3.16 28.23 18.72
C GLU A 32 -4.13 27.07 18.77
N HIS A 33 -3.99 26.14 17.84
CA HIS A 33 -4.87 25.00 17.68
C HIS A 33 -4.06 23.73 17.50
N SER A 34 -4.56 22.63 18.04
CA SER A 34 -4.00 21.30 17.83
C SER A 34 -4.77 20.59 16.72
N ILE A 35 -4.04 20.18 15.68
CA ILE A 35 -4.61 19.49 14.53
C ILE A 35 -3.95 18.13 14.36
N SER A 36 -4.77 17.09 14.22
CA SER A 36 -4.32 15.77 13.80
C SER A 36 -5.26 15.18 12.76
N VAL A 37 -4.71 14.44 11.81
CA VAL A 37 -5.50 13.77 10.76
C VAL A 37 -5.20 12.30 10.83
N PHE A 38 -6.25 11.50 11.07
CA PHE A 38 -6.19 10.05 10.91
C PHE A 38 -6.65 9.70 9.50
N VAL A 39 -5.81 8.99 8.75
CA VAL A 39 -6.13 8.52 7.41
C VAL A 39 -5.57 7.14 7.19
N ILE A 40 -6.36 6.26 6.58
CA ILE A 40 -5.97 4.93 6.14
C ILE A 40 -6.25 4.77 4.66
N SER A 41 -5.41 4.00 3.96
CA SER A 41 -5.70 3.62 2.58
C SER A 41 -6.99 2.79 2.52
N ASP A 42 -7.79 3.02 1.51
CA ASP A 42 -8.96 2.19 1.17
C ASP A 42 -8.69 1.25 -0.02
N GLY A 43 -7.45 1.18 -0.45
CA GLY A 43 -6.99 0.36 -1.57
C GLY A 43 -5.48 0.12 -1.54
N LEU A 44 -4.87 0.04 -2.70
CA LEU A 44 -3.42 -0.17 -2.86
C LEU A 44 -2.61 1.14 -2.86
N GLY A 45 -3.29 2.29 -2.87
CA GLY A 45 -2.65 3.61 -2.86
C GLY A 45 -2.14 4.02 -1.49
N LEU A 46 -1.18 4.95 -1.47
CA LEU A 46 -0.72 5.58 -0.24
C LEU A 46 -1.81 6.51 0.32
N PRO A 47 -2.07 6.49 1.63
CA PRO A 47 -2.91 7.49 2.25
C PRO A 47 -2.18 8.83 2.22
N CYS A 48 -2.82 9.85 1.66
CA CYS A 48 -2.27 11.19 1.53
C CYS A 48 -3.27 12.23 2.03
N ILE A 49 -2.77 13.36 2.50
CA ILE A 49 -3.58 14.52 2.84
C ILE A 49 -3.07 15.76 2.14
N TYR A 50 -3.99 16.67 1.84
CA TYR A 50 -3.70 17.95 1.25
C TYR A 50 -4.51 19.05 1.94
N ILE A 51 -3.83 20.08 2.39
CA ILE A 51 -4.40 21.30 2.94
C ILE A 51 -3.71 22.48 2.31
N ASN A 52 -4.47 23.41 1.74
CA ASN A 52 -3.96 24.65 1.23
C ASN A 52 -4.93 25.77 1.58
N SER A 53 -4.64 26.46 2.66
CA SER A 53 -5.38 27.64 3.10
C SER A 53 -4.42 28.80 3.39
N GLU A 54 -4.95 29.97 3.68
CA GLU A 54 -4.14 31.14 4.01
C GLU A 54 -3.22 30.92 5.22
N TYR A 55 -3.69 30.12 6.20
CA TYR A 55 -3.02 29.97 7.51
C TYR A 55 -2.48 28.56 7.78
N LEU A 56 -2.88 27.58 6.98
CA LEU A 56 -2.50 26.20 7.19
C LEU A 56 -2.22 25.52 5.84
N LYS A 57 -1.07 24.88 5.74
CA LYS A 57 -0.66 24.09 4.57
C LYS A 57 -0.05 22.79 5.02
N THR A 58 -0.21 21.76 4.21
CA THR A 58 0.57 20.53 4.36
C THR A 58 1.94 20.72 3.72
N ASP A 59 2.98 20.40 4.48
CA ASP A 59 4.38 20.45 4.05
C ASP A 59 5.20 19.43 4.85
N ASN A 60 6.51 19.46 4.71
CA ASN A 60 7.45 18.58 5.39
C ASN A 60 7.65 18.88 6.89
N THR A 61 6.99 19.90 7.44
CA THR A 61 7.01 20.17 8.89
C THR A 61 6.03 19.30 9.67
N TRP A 62 5.10 18.65 8.97
CA TRP A 62 4.17 17.70 9.59
C TRP A 62 4.90 16.44 10.00
N THR A 63 4.33 15.75 10.97
CA THR A 63 4.82 14.47 11.47
C THR A 63 3.72 13.41 11.44
N SER A 64 4.11 12.16 11.40
CA SER A 64 3.18 11.03 11.42
C SER A 64 3.54 10.02 12.51
N THR A 65 2.53 9.31 12.98
CA THR A 65 2.68 8.13 13.83
C THR A 65 1.91 6.98 13.20
N HIS A 66 2.42 5.77 13.32
CA HIS A 66 1.73 4.56 12.84
C HIS A 66 1.66 3.54 13.96
N MET A 67 0.47 3.39 14.56
CA MET A 67 0.15 2.41 15.63
C MET A 67 1.13 2.37 16.82
N THR A 68 2.04 3.32 16.90
CA THR A 68 3.04 3.46 17.94
C THR A 68 3.11 4.91 18.41
N SER A 69 3.81 5.17 19.52
CA SER A 69 4.12 6.54 19.96
C SER A 69 5.32 7.15 19.22
N GLN A 70 5.97 6.39 18.34
CA GLN A 70 7.12 6.87 17.59
C GLN A 70 6.67 7.84 16.50
N VAL A 71 7.29 9.02 16.50
CA VAL A 71 7.03 10.11 15.55
C VAL A 71 8.01 10.03 14.40
N HIS A 72 7.49 10.11 13.19
CA HIS A 72 8.26 10.09 11.95
C HIS A 72 7.99 11.35 11.12
N PRO A 73 8.96 11.85 10.34
CA PRO A 73 8.70 12.88 9.35
C PRO A 73 7.76 12.35 8.27
N VAL A 74 6.97 13.24 7.69
CA VAL A 74 6.17 12.92 6.49
C VAL A 74 6.96 13.16 5.22
N GLY A 75 6.66 12.41 4.16
CA GLY A 75 7.08 12.75 2.81
C GLY A 75 6.20 13.91 2.29
N ALA A 76 6.83 14.95 1.78
CA ALA A 76 6.17 16.02 1.04
C ALA A 76 6.69 16.01 -0.40
N TYR A 77 5.77 15.93 -1.34
CA TYR A 77 6.10 15.75 -2.75
C TYR A 77 5.61 16.93 -3.57
N PRO A 78 6.50 17.61 -4.28
CA PRO A 78 6.15 18.79 -5.06
C PRO A 78 5.21 18.49 -6.23
N GLU A 79 5.11 17.23 -6.66
CA GLU A 79 4.22 16.79 -7.73
C GLU A 79 2.76 16.64 -7.26
N TYR A 80 2.49 16.70 -5.97
CA TYR A 80 1.15 16.63 -5.39
C TYR A 80 0.72 18.04 -4.96
N PHE A 81 0.19 18.83 -5.89
CA PHE A 81 -0.17 20.23 -5.70
C PHE A 81 -1.62 20.43 -5.31
N GLU A 82 -2.49 19.55 -5.75
CA GLU A 82 -3.93 19.72 -5.65
C GLU A 82 -4.60 18.42 -5.18
N PRO A 83 -5.79 18.50 -4.56
CA PRO A 83 -6.54 17.32 -4.11
C PRO A 83 -6.93 16.34 -5.21
N THR A 84 -6.94 16.81 -6.45
CA THR A 84 -7.24 16.01 -7.66
C THR A 84 -6.05 15.27 -8.21
N ASP A 85 -4.83 15.60 -7.75
CA ASP A 85 -3.62 14.90 -8.16
C ASP A 85 -3.66 13.46 -7.65
N ASN A 86 -3.21 12.54 -8.50
CA ASN A 86 -3.21 11.13 -8.16
C ASN A 86 -1.98 10.79 -7.30
N PRO A 87 -2.13 10.37 -6.03
CA PRO A 87 -1.01 9.96 -5.19
C PRO A 87 -0.29 8.69 -5.69
N GLU A 88 -0.81 7.99 -6.70
CA GLU A 88 -0.11 6.87 -7.34
C GLU A 88 1.16 7.29 -8.09
N VAL A 89 1.38 8.59 -8.31
CA VAL A 89 2.67 9.11 -8.78
C VAL A 89 3.79 8.86 -7.77
N PHE A 90 3.46 8.72 -6.48
CA PHE A 90 4.38 8.32 -5.43
C PHE A 90 4.62 6.83 -5.51
N LYS A 91 5.60 6.46 -6.31
CA LYS A 91 5.97 5.05 -6.46
C LYS A 91 6.88 4.64 -5.31
N PHE A 92 6.61 3.45 -4.77
CA PHE A 92 7.59 2.79 -3.92
C PHE A 92 8.84 2.47 -4.74
N GLU A 93 10.01 2.70 -4.16
CA GLU A 93 11.21 2.05 -4.65
C GLU A 93 11.18 0.58 -4.24
N TYR A 94 11.31 -0.29 -5.21
CA TYR A 94 11.34 -1.73 -4.97
C TYR A 94 12.76 -2.26 -5.11
N GLU A 95 13.19 -3.03 -4.13
CA GLU A 95 14.37 -3.87 -4.25
C GLU A 95 13.97 -5.21 -4.85
N GLU A 96 14.67 -5.65 -5.89
CA GLU A 96 14.43 -6.95 -6.51
C GLU A 96 14.97 -8.06 -5.63
N ILE A 97 14.11 -9.01 -5.27
CA ILE A 97 14.46 -10.20 -4.50
C ILE A 97 14.27 -11.43 -5.40
N ILE A 98 15.33 -12.13 -5.69
CA ILE A 98 15.26 -13.39 -6.44
C ILE A 98 15.07 -14.58 -5.48
N PRO A 99 14.37 -15.64 -5.90
CA PRO A 99 14.24 -16.85 -5.10
C PRO A 99 15.60 -17.48 -4.79
N LYS A 100 15.81 -17.90 -3.56
CA LYS A 100 16.99 -18.67 -3.13
C LYS A 100 17.05 -20.03 -3.81
N SER A 101 15.91 -20.64 -4.08
CA SER A 101 15.83 -21.87 -4.86
C SER A 101 14.51 -21.95 -5.63
N VAL A 102 14.57 -22.60 -6.80
CA VAL A 102 13.40 -22.88 -7.63
C VAL A 102 13.41 -24.34 -8.01
N LYS A 103 12.33 -25.07 -7.67
CA LYS A 103 12.11 -26.46 -8.08
C LYS A 103 11.02 -26.49 -9.15
N LYS A 104 11.36 -27.06 -10.31
CA LYS A 104 10.43 -27.23 -11.44
C LYS A 104 10.12 -28.71 -11.63
N SER A 105 8.86 -29.02 -11.82
CA SER A 105 8.37 -30.29 -12.33
C SER A 105 7.50 -30.05 -13.57
N ARG A 106 6.91 -31.07 -14.14
CA ARG A 106 6.17 -30.96 -15.42
C ARG A 106 5.13 -29.83 -15.44
N ASN A 107 4.34 -29.70 -14.37
CA ASN A 107 3.24 -28.74 -14.29
C ASN A 107 3.29 -27.89 -13.01
N LYS A 108 4.44 -27.81 -12.37
CA LYS A 108 4.55 -27.13 -11.07
C LYS A 108 5.91 -26.47 -10.92
N LEU A 109 5.90 -25.23 -10.44
CA LEU A 109 7.07 -24.47 -10.05
C LEU A 109 6.93 -24.06 -8.58
N VAL A 110 7.90 -24.42 -7.75
CA VAL A 110 7.96 -23.98 -6.36
C VAL A 110 9.22 -23.15 -6.16
N ALA A 111 9.03 -21.90 -5.73
CA ALA A 111 10.09 -20.96 -5.40
C ALA A 111 10.17 -20.74 -3.89
N ASP A 112 11.39 -20.81 -3.31
CA ASP A 112 11.67 -20.46 -1.91
C ASP A 112 12.54 -19.19 -1.88
N PHE A 113 12.07 -18.12 -1.25
CA PHE A 113 12.78 -16.86 -1.08
C PHE A 113 13.71 -16.86 0.14
N GLY A 114 13.72 -17.96 0.92
CA GLY A 114 14.63 -18.19 2.03
C GLY A 114 14.23 -17.56 3.35
N LYS A 115 13.42 -16.53 3.33
CA LYS A 115 12.80 -15.88 4.49
C LYS A 115 11.42 -15.36 4.12
N GLU A 116 10.57 -15.21 5.10
CA GLU A 116 9.32 -14.48 4.95
C GLU A 116 9.60 -13.04 4.57
N THR A 117 8.85 -12.51 3.62
CA THR A 117 8.98 -11.14 3.14
C THR A 117 7.61 -10.61 2.71
N PHE A 118 7.40 -9.29 2.83
CA PHE A 118 6.27 -8.63 2.20
C PHE A 118 6.74 -8.05 0.87
N ALA A 119 6.22 -8.58 -0.22
CA ALA A 119 6.68 -8.20 -1.55
C ALA A 119 5.57 -8.27 -2.60
N VAL A 120 5.80 -7.58 -3.70
CA VAL A 120 5.04 -7.69 -4.95
C VAL A 120 5.65 -8.81 -5.77
N LEU A 121 4.86 -9.80 -6.17
CA LEU A 121 5.34 -10.89 -7.02
C LEU A 121 5.29 -10.47 -8.48
N LYS A 122 6.44 -10.49 -9.15
CA LYS A 122 6.54 -10.33 -10.59
C LYS A 122 6.80 -11.68 -11.26
N ILE A 123 6.00 -12.01 -12.27
CA ILE A 123 6.13 -13.22 -13.07
C ILE A 123 6.34 -12.80 -14.51
N ASP A 124 7.48 -13.15 -15.10
CA ASP A 124 7.81 -12.87 -16.49
C ASP A 124 7.88 -14.18 -17.30
N ASN A 125 7.71 -14.05 -18.62
CA ASN A 125 7.75 -15.15 -19.58
C ASN A 125 6.66 -16.23 -19.36
N ALA A 126 5.51 -15.84 -18.81
CA ALA A 126 4.34 -16.70 -18.79
C ALA A 126 3.81 -16.92 -20.23
N LYS A 127 3.14 -18.03 -20.45
CA LYS A 127 2.46 -18.27 -21.73
C LYS A 127 1.05 -17.73 -21.66
N ALA A 128 0.68 -16.85 -22.60
CA ALA A 128 -0.60 -16.16 -22.58
C ALA A 128 -1.81 -17.10 -22.83
N ASP A 129 -1.58 -18.26 -23.46
CA ASP A 129 -2.58 -19.28 -23.76
C ASP A 129 -2.79 -20.29 -22.61
N ILE A 130 -2.07 -20.13 -21.51
CA ILE A 130 -2.15 -20.98 -20.33
C ILE A 130 -2.74 -20.22 -19.16
N GLU A 131 -3.68 -20.82 -18.44
CA GLU A 131 -4.10 -20.38 -17.12
C GLU A 131 -3.16 -20.96 -16.07
N TYR A 132 -2.68 -20.09 -15.17
CA TYR A 132 -1.85 -20.49 -14.04
C TYR A 132 -2.59 -20.23 -12.73
N GLU A 133 -2.39 -21.10 -11.78
CA GLU A 133 -2.77 -20.88 -10.39
C GLU A 133 -1.53 -20.59 -9.56
N VAL A 134 -1.54 -19.44 -8.87
CA VAL A 134 -0.43 -18.97 -8.03
C VAL A 134 -0.84 -19.04 -6.57
N PHE A 135 -0.12 -19.84 -5.80
CA PHE A 135 -0.35 -20.07 -4.38
C PHE A 135 0.80 -19.44 -3.58
N TYR A 136 0.45 -18.81 -2.46
CA TYR A 136 1.39 -18.19 -1.54
C TYR A 136 1.40 -18.95 -0.22
N GLY A 137 2.56 -19.01 0.43
CA GLY A 137 2.69 -19.60 1.75
C GLY A 137 3.89 -19.06 2.54
N GLU A 138 3.75 -18.97 3.83
CA GLU A 138 4.85 -18.71 4.77
C GLU A 138 5.68 -19.99 4.99
N SER A 139 5.03 -21.15 4.83
CA SER A 139 5.66 -22.47 4.80
C SER A 139 5.52 -23.16 3.42
N LEU A 140 6.37 -24.15 3.17
CA LEU A 140 6.26 -24.97 1.96
C LEU A 140 4.95 -25.75 1.94
N GLU A 141 4.52 -26.22 3.11
CA GLU A 141 3.30 -26.98 3.30
C GLU A 141 2.08 -26.14 2.88
N GLU A 142 1.99 -24.93 3.39
CA GLU A 142 0.93 -23.96 3.05
C GLU A 142 0.90 -23.64 1.55
N ALA A 143 2.05 -23.32 0.94
CA ALA A 143 2.10 -23.00 -0.49
C ALA A 143 1.76 -24.20 -1.40
N THR A 144 1.83 -25.44 -0.90
CA THR A 144 1.59 -26.65 -1.69
C THR A 144 0.28 -27.36 -1.35
N ASP A 145 -0.39 -26.97 -0.29
CA ASP A 145 -1.73 -27.43 0.05
C ASP A 145 -2.77 -26.64 -0.75
N THR A 146 -3.13 -27.18 -1.92
CA THR A 146 -4.03 -26.53 -2.87
C THR A 146 -5.52 -26.68 -2.52
N GLU A 147 -5.86 -27.48 -1.53
CA GLU A 147 -7.23 -27.63 -1.05
C GLU A 147 -7.63 -26.59 0.00
N TYR A 148 -6.68 -26.25 0.88
CA TYR A 148 -6.96 -25.39 2.05
C TYR A 148 -6.23 -24.06 2.02
N THR A 149 -5.56 -23.75 0.90
CA THR A 149 -4.87 -22.45 0.80
C THR A 149 -5.83 -21.28 0.86
N LEU A 150 -5.53 -20.32 1.72
CA LEU A 150 -6.31 -19.08 1.86
C LEU A 150 -5.98 -18.06 0.77
N VAL A 151 -4.82 -18.19 0.13
CA VAL A 151 -4.33 -17.19 -0.81
C VAL A 151 -3.89 -17.86 -2.10
N HIS A 152 -4.80 -17.81 -3.06
CA HIS A 152 -4.47 -18.23 -4.41
C HIS A 152 -5.06 -17.28 -5.46
N ILE A 153 -4.38 -17.13 -6.58
CA ILE A 153 -4.74 -16.23 -7.67
C ILE A 153 -4.66 -16.98 -8.99
N LYS A 154 -5.69 -16.83 -9.82
CA LYS A 154 -5.66 -17.31 -11.21
C LYS A 154 -5.21 -16.21 -12.14
N ILE A 155 -4.28 -16.50 -13.03
CA ILE A 155 -3.75 -15.57 -14.03
C ILE A 155 -3.72 -16.22 -15.40
N SER A 156 -4.12 -15.48 -16.43
CA SER A 156 -4.09 -15.93 -17.84
C SER A 156 -4.11 -14.72 -18.79
N GLY A 157 -3.80 -14.95 -20.05
CA GLY A 157 -3.94 -13.94 -21.11
C GLY A 157 -2.78 -12.96 -21.25
N GLN A 158 -1.74 -13.04 -20.43
CA GLN A 158 -0.57 -12.14 -20.48
C GLN A 158 0.73 -12.91 -20.38
N THR A 159 1.83 -12.28 -20.80
CA THR A 159 3.18 -12.85 -20.70
C THR A 159 3.96 -12.33 -19.49
N SER A 160 3.47 -11.28 -18.83
CA SER A 160 4.04 -10.72 -17.61
C SER A 160 2.92 -10.29 -16.66
N TYR A 161 3.10 -10.55 -15.37
CA TYR A 161 2.16 -10.21 -14.31
C TYR A 161 2.88 -9.53 -13.15
N THR A 162 2.23 -8.54 -12.57
CA THR A 162 2.61 -7.93 -11.30
C THR A 162 1.44 -8.10 -10.34
N LEU A 163 1.61 -8.98 -9.35
CA LEU A 163 0.56 -9.31 -8.39
C LEU A 163 0.69 -8.46 -7.13
N SER A 164 -0.42 -8.15 -6.49
CA SER A 164 -0.47 -7.29 -5.31
C SER A 164 0.46 -7.76 -4.18
N GLY A 165 0.97 -6.81 -3.39
CA GLY A 165 1.88 -7.08 -2.27
C GLY A 165 1.24 -8.00 -1.21
N ARG A 166 2.02 -8.98 -0.74
CA ARG A 166 1.64 -9.98 0.26
C ARG A 166 2.83 -10.43 1.08
N ALA A 167 2.57 -10.95 2.26
CA ALA A 167 3.56 -11.70 3.04
C ALA A 167 3.65 -13.13 2.50
N PHE A 168 4.85 -13.61 2.23
CA PHE A 168 5.12 -14.99 1.82
C PHE A 168 6.61 -15.32 1.93
N ARG A 169 6.93 -16.57 1.97
CA ARG A 169 8.26 -17.12 1.74
C ARG A 169 8.29 -18.04 0.55
N PHE A 170 7.21 -18.80 0.33
CA PHE A 170 7.10 -19.78 -0.76
C PHE A 170 6.03 -19.35 -1.75
N ILE A 171 6.33 -19.59 -3.03
CA ILE A 171 5.38 -19.46 -4.14
C ILE A 171 5.30 -20.80 -4.84
N ASN A 172 4.08 -21.23 -5.13
CA ASN A 172 3.80 -22.39 -5.96
C ASN A 172 2.96 -21.95 -7.15
N ILE A 173 3.41 -22.27 -8.36
CA ILE A 173 2.71 -21.98 -9.62
C ILE A 173 2.41 -23.29 -10.31
N GLN A 174 1.15 -23.50 -10.68
CA GLN A 174 0.65 -24.70 -11.39
C GLN A 174 -0.03 -24.32 -12.69
#